data_0655a2a27aca9afa172f72fe2277a433
#
_entry.id   0655a2a27aca9afa172f72fe2277a433
#
_cell.length_a   1.000
_cell.length_b   1.000
_cell.length_c   1.000
_cell.angle_alpha   90.00
_cell.angle_beta   90.00
_cell.angle_gamma   90.00
#
_symmetry.space_group_name_H-M   'P 1'
#
loop_
_entity.id
_entity.type
_entity.pdbx_description
1 polymer ?
#
loop_
_entity_poly.entity_id
_entity_poly.type
_entity_poly.pdbx_seq_one_letter_code
_entity_poly.pdbx_strand_id
1 'polypeptide(L)'
;MFVNRWYVMALVITFMVVAVAERGWLRMMIWLVVGTFIGWLSEFCSTRTGFPFTFYDYYPSSFPNELWLSNIPLFASLSFASLTYLGHSLTYTLFSPLKRSAYGIERVESKALSNSLKVALWSSLLISWSDFAIDPVTHLGQYWFLGKIYMYVKGDYGWLTPIYSHLTPAWHFDIPIGNYVGWLITCFTIVFVNQQIDRVLVSNGIGDKPVLNFSNRCLMSLGYFIGNFIFVLCVNLYLFFKPEIPVEKHIGLVLANTVGFIVVFVVFNVVVFQKKLRSI
;
A
#
# COMPACT_ATOMS: atom_id res chain seq x y z
N MET A 1 -5.16 -21.87 -2.69
CA MET A 1 -5.43 -20.49 -2.38
C MET A 1 -4.19 -19.59 -2.50
N PHE A 2 -3.14 -19.75 -1.72
CA PHE A 2 -2.01 -18.81 -1.70
C PHE A 2 -0.84 -19.11 -2.65
N VAL A 3 -0.85 -20.27 -3.33
CA VAL A 3 0.28 -20.73 -4.15
C VAL A 3 0.59 -19.76 -5.30
N ASN A 4 -0.43 -19.15 -5.90
CA ASN A 4 -0.26 -18.23 -7.02
C ASN A 4 -0.12 -16.75 -6.59
N ARG A 5 -0.23 -16.45 -5.27
CA ARG A 5 -0.17 -15.08 -4.72
C ARG A 5 0.93 -14.95 -3.64
N TRP A 6 2.06 -15.65 -3.87
CA TRP A 6 3.20 -15.66 -2.95
C TRP A 6 3.69 -14.25 -2.58
N TYR A 7 3.60 -13.29 -3.53
CA TYR A 7 3.98 -11.90 -3.30
C TYR A 7 3.06 -11.20 -2.30
N VAL A 8 1.74 -11.49 -2.31
CA VAL A 8 0.81 -10.97 -1.29
C VAL A 8 1.09 -11.63 0.05
N MET A 9 1.40 -12.92 0.06
CA MET A 9 1.81 -13.61 1.30
C MET A 9 3.08 -13.03 1.88
N ALA A 10 4.08 -12.75 1.04
CA ALA A 10 5.31 -12.07 1.49
C ALA A 10 5.01 -10.70 2.11
N LEU A 11 4.09 -9.93 1.50
CA LEU A 11 3.63 -8.65 2.04
C LEU A 11 2.96 -8.82 3.41
N VAL A 12 2.02 -9.76 3.54
CA VAL A 12 1.29 -10.02 4.79
C VAL A 12 2.24 -10.50 5.89
N ILE A 13 3.14 -11.42 5.58
CA ILE A 13 4.14 -11.91 6.54
C ILE A 13 5.06 -10.77 6.99
N THR A 14 5.56 -9.96 6.06
CA THR A 14 6.40 -8.80 6.40
C THR A 14 5.66 -7.84 7.32
N PHE A 15 4.41 -7.51 7.00
CA PHE A 15 3.55 -6.70 7.86
C PHE A 15 3.43 -7.30 9.27
N MET A 16 3.10 -8.58 9.37
CA MET A 16 2.91 -9.24 10.67
C MET A 16 4.19 -9.21 11.52
N VAL A 17 5.34 -9.53 10.91
CA VAL A 17 6.64 -9.50 11.59
C VAL A 17 6.97 -8.10 12.07
N VAL A 18 6.85 -7.09 11.22
CA VAL A 18 7.15 -5.69 11.57
C VAL A 18 6.19 -5.18 12.66
N ALA A 19 4.89 -5.44 12.51
CA ALA A 19 3.88 -4.98 13.46
C ALA A 19 4.04 -5.62 14.84
N VAL A 20 4.32 -6.92 14.89
CA VAL A 20 4.57 -7.64 16.16
C VAL A 20 5.87 -7.15 16.80
N ALA A 21 6.91 -6.93 16.01
CA ALA A 21 8.19 -6.43 16.51
C ALA A 21 8.11 -5.00 17.04
N GLU A 22 7.29 -4.15 16.42
CA GLU A 22 7.16 -2.74 16.81
C GLU A 22 6.12 -2.52 17.92
N ARG A 23 4.98 -3.21 17.84
CA ARG A 23 3.79 -2.88 18.64
C ARG A 23 3.16 -4.06 19.38
N GLY A 24 3.53 -5.30 19.02
CA GLY A 24 3.00 -6.52 19.61
C GLY A 24 1.74 -7.07 18.93
N TRP A 25 1.32 -8.26 19.35
CA TRP A 25 0.26 -9.06 18.73
C TRP A 25 -1.10 -8.35 18.69
N LEU A 26 -1.48 -7.69 19.79
CA LEU A 26 -2.80 -7.05 19.88
C LEU A 26 -2.99 -6.00 18.77
N ARG A 27 -2.02 -5.11 18.63
CA ARG A 27 -2.09 -4.03 17.63
C ARG A 27 -1.95 -4.54 16.22
N MET A 28 -1.13 -5.56 16.02
CA MET A 28 -1.04 -6.24 14.72
C MET A 28 -2.38 -6.83 14.31
N MET A 29 -3.06 -7.55 15.21
CA MET A 29 -4.37 -8.15 14.93
C MET A 29 -5.45 -7.10 14.69
N ILE A 30 -5.48 -6.04 15.48
CA ILE A 30 -6.42 -4.92 15.27
C ILE A 30 -6.20 -4.31 13.88
N TRP A 31 -4.95 -4.04 13.53
CA TRP A 31 -4.63 -3.47 12.21
C TRP A 31 -5.01 -4.40 11.07
N LEU A 32 -4.74 -5.70 11.22
CA LEU A 32 -5.12 -6.71 10.24
C LEU A 32 -6.63 -6.71 10.00
N VAL A 33 -7.43 -6.78 11.08
CA VAL A 33 -8.90 -6.85 10.98
C VAL A 33 -9.47 -5.55 10.42
N VAL A 34 -9.10 -4.41 11.00
CA VAL A 34 -9.61 -3.09 10.60
C VAL A 34 -9.18 -2.74 9.19
N GLY A 35 -7.90 -2.94 8.85
CA GLY A 35 -7.38 -2.65 7.53
C GLY A 35 -7.99 -3.51 6.44
N THR A 36 -8.14 -4.81 6.70
CA THR A 36 -8.80 -5.74 5.76
C THR A 36 -10.26 -5.40 5.58
N PHE A 37 -10.99 -5.09 6.66
CA PHE A 37 -12.41 -4.75 6.59
C PHE A 37 -12.65 -3.44 5.83
N ILE A 38 -11.92 -2.37 6.15
CA ILE A 38 -12.07 -1.08 5.45
C ILE A 38 -11.63 -1.21 3.99
N GLY A 39 -10.54 -1.93 3.70
CA GLY A 39 -10.11 -2.20 2.34
C GLY A 39 -11.17 -2.93 1.55
N TRP A 40 -11.70 -4.03 2.09
CA TRP A 40 -12.81 -4.78 1.50
C TRP A 40 -14.04 -3.89 1.26
N LEU A 41 -14.46 -3.11 2.26
CA LEU A 41 -15.63 -2.23 2.18
C LEU A 41 -15.46 -1.18 1.07
N SER A 42 -14.27 -0.59 0.96
CA SER A 42 -13.96 0.39 -0.09
C SER A 42 -14.06 -0.22 -1.49
N GLU A 43 -13.53 -1.41 -1.69
CA GLU A 43 -13.64 -2.14 -2.96
C GLU A 43 -15.09 -2.59 -3.23
N PHE A 44 -15.78 -3.10 -2.20
CA PHE A 44 -17.18 -3.49 -2.28
C PHE A 44 -18.08 -2.31 -2.69
N CYS A 45 -17.85 -1.13 -2.15
CA CYS A 45 -18.56 0.08 -2.53
C CYS A 45 -18.19 0.51 -3.96
N SER A 46 -16.91 0.50 -4.33
CA SER A 46 -16.46 0.92 -5.66
C SER A 46 -17.06 0.08 -6.79
N THR A 47 -17.11 -1.24 -6.62
CA THR A 47 -17.71 -2.12 -7.63
C THR A 47 -19.22 -1.94 -7.79
N ARG A 48 -19.89 -1.18 -6.91
CA ARG A 48 -21.35 -0.93 -6.91
C ARG A 48 -21.75 0.52 -7.13
N THR A 49 -20.97 1.43 -6.62
CA THR A 49 -21.28 2.87 -6.62
C THR A 49 -20.20 3.71 -7.29
N GLY A 50 -19.07 3.10 -7.62
CA GLY A 50 -17.88 3.79 -8.11
C GLY A 50 -17.08 4.55 -7.05
N PHE A 51 -17.53 4.61 -5.79
CA PHE A 51 -16.81 5.28 -4.71
C PHE A 51 -16.07 4.24 -3.83
N PRO A 52 -14.76 4.43 -3.48
CA PRO A 52 -13.91 5.58 -3.79
C PRO A 52 -13.04 5.43 -5.04
N PHE A 53 -12.85 4.24 -5.64
CA PHE A 53 -11.84 3.96 -6.68
C PHE A 53 -12.31 4.17 -8.13
N THR A 54 -13.55 4.56 -8.40
CA THR A 54 -14.29 4.44 -9.64
C THR A 54 -14.91 3.04 -9.82
N PHE A 55 -15.73 2.86 -10.89
CA PHE A 55 -16.29 1.55 -11.21
C PHE A 55 -15.24 0.64 -11.83
N TYR A 56 -15.14 -0.58 -11.33
CA TYR A 56 -14.34 -1.65 -11.90
C TYR A 56 -14.92 -3.02 -11.54
N ASP A 57 -14.58 -4.02 -12.33
CA ASP A 57 -14.93 -5.41 -12.09
C ASP A 57 -13.68 -6.28 -12.00
N TYR A 58 -13.69 -7.24 -11.10
CA TYR A 58 -12.70 -8.30 -11.03
C TYR A 58 -12.97 -9.38 -12.07
N TYR A 59 -11.91 -10.08 -12.52
CA TYR A 59 -11.98 -11.22 -13.40
C TYR A 59 -11.86 -12.54 -12.61
N PRO A 60 -12.98 -13.17 -12.17
CA PRO A 60 -12.92 -14.41 -11.40
C PRO A 60 -12.26 -15.56 -12.15
N SER A 61 -12.39 -15.59 -13.50
CA SER A 61 -11.75 -16.60 -14.35
C SER A 61 -10.23 -16.61 -14.27
N SER A 62 -9.60 -15.48 -13.93
CA SER A 62 -8.16 -15.39 -13.69
C SER A 62 -7.73 -15.94 -12.32
N PHE A 63 -8.70 -16.23 -11.43
CA PHE A 63 -8.46 -16.62 -10.03
C PHE A 63 -9.36 -17.77 -9.56
N PRO A 64 -9.38 -18.92 -10.23
CA PRO A 64 -10.36 -19.98 -9.97
C PRO A 64 -10.25 -20.59 -8.55
N ASN A 65 -9.11 -20.40 -7.87
CA ASN A 65 -8.84 -20.98 -6.55
C ASN A 65 -8.67 -19.93 -5.43
N GLU A 66 -9.11 -18.70 -5.65
CA GLU A 66 -9.03 -17.65 -4.63
C GLU A 66 -10.25 -17.65 -3.71
N LEU A 67 -10.09 -17.12 -2.51
CA LEU A 67 -11.22 -16.84 -1.62
C LEU A 67 -11.83 -15.50 -1.99
N TRP A 68 -13.13 -15.52 -2.14
CA TRP A 68 -13.95 -14.36 -2.46
C TRP A 68 -14.86 -14.01 -1.30
N LEU A 69 -14.92 -12.74 -0.96
CA LEU A 69 -15.92 -12.19 -0.07
C LEU A 69 -16.83 -11.30 -0.91
N SER A 70 -18.02 -11.83 -1.26
CA SER A 70 -18.84 -11.29 -2.34
C SER A 70 -18.09 -11.34 -3.69
N ASN A 71 -17.95 -10.22 -4.38
CA ASN A 71 -17.21 -10.09 -5.64
C ASN A 71 -15.78 -9.57 -5.47
N ILE A 72 -15.27 -9.52 -4.23
CA ILE A 72 -13.92 -9.00 -3.91
C ILE A 72 -13.04 -10.17 -3.48
N PRO A 73 -11.85 -10.36 -4.10
CA PRO A 73 -10.91 -11.40 -3.67
C PRO A 73 -10.24 -11.02 -2.35
N LEU A 74 -10.17 -11.95 -1.41
CA LEU A 74 -9.65 -11.69 -0.06
C LEU A 74 -8.19 -11.19 -0.07
N PHE A 75 -7.37 -11.63 -1.04
CA PHE A 75 -5.98 -11.19 -1.12
C PHE A 75 -5.84 -9.67 -1.35
N ALA A 76 -6.77 -9.07 -2.11
CA ALA A 76 -6.78 -7.62 -2.35
C ALA A 76 -7.04 -6.88 -1.04
N SER A 77 -8.07 -7.27 -0.29
CA SER A 77 -8.42 -6.68 1.00
C SER A 77 -7.29 -6.82 2.05
N LEU A 78 -6.62 -7.97 2.10
CA LEU A 78 -5.47 -8.21 2.98
C LEU A 78 -4.27 -7.31 2.65
N SER A 79 -4.09 -6.96 1.37
CA SER A 79 -3.00 -6.07 0.96
C SER A 79 -3.14 -4.67 1.53
N PHE A 80 -4.37 -4.15 1.70
CA PHE A 80 -4.62 -2.85 2.33
C PHE A 80 -4.14 -2.80 3.78
N ALA A 81 -4.45 -3.82 4.58
CA ALA A 81 -3.97 -3.88 5.96
C ALA A 81 -2.44 -3.83 6.02
N SER A 82 -1.80 -4.60 5.15
CA SER A 82 -0.35 -4.73 5.11
C SER A 82 0.35 -3.46 4.63
N LEU A 83 -0.08 -2.91 3.49
CA LEU A 83 0.49 -1.69 2.92
C LEU A 83 0.29 -0.49 3.85
N THR A 84 -0.89 -0.37 4.46
CA THR A 84 -1.18 0.77 5.34
C THR A 84 -0.36 0.73 6.64
N TYR A 85 -0.12 -0.46 7.21
CA TYR A 85 0.78 -0.57 8.36
C TYR A 85 2.21 -0.22 8.00
N LEU A 86 2.74 -0.81 6.91
CA LEU A 86 4.12 -0.55 6.48
C LEU A 86 4.33 0.91 6.07
N GLY A 87 3.35 1.52 5.42
CA GLY A 87 3.35 2.96 5.11
C GLY A 87 3.32 3.82 6.36
N HIS A 88 2.50 3.47 7.36
CA HIS A 88 2.46 4.14 8.66
C HIS A 88 3.80 4.02 9.41
N SER A 89 4.37 2.82 9.49
CA SER A 89 5.66 2.59 10.16
C SER A 89 6.80 3.37 9.50
N LEU A 90 6.88 3.35 8.16
CA LEU A 90 7.88 4.14 7.43
C LEU A 90 7.71 5.62 7.66
N THR A 91 6.50 6.15 7.52
CA THR A 91 6.21 7.59 7.72
C THR A 91 6.48 8.02 9.14
N TYR A 92 6.11 7.20 10.12
CA TYR A 92 6.43 7.47 11.52
C TYR A 92 7.95 7.52 11.73
N THR A 93 8.71 6.60 11.14
CA THR A 93 10.19 6.63 11.20
C THR A 93 10.77 7.87 10.51
N LEU A 94 10.20 8.29 9.37
CA LEU A 94 10.61 9.50 8.65
C LEU A 94 10.42 10.78 9.49
N PHE A 95 9.41 10.83 10.33
CA PHE A 95 9.15 12.01 11.18
C PHE A 95 9.75 11.92 12.58
N SER A 96 10.07 10.72 13.07
CA SER A 96 10.66 10.53 14.39
C SER A 96 12.14 10.92 14.41
N PRO A 97 12.68 11.47 15.51
CA PRO A 97 14.12 11.46 15.75
C PRO A 97 14.64 10.02 15.78
N LEU A 98 15.88 9.83 15.35
CA LEU A 98 16.57 8.55 15.43
C LEU A 98 17.59 8.57 16.57
N LYS A 99 17.93 7.40 17.09
CA LYS A 99 18.99 7.19 18.09
C LYS A 99 19.76 5.91 17.77
N ARG A 100 21.01 5.84 18.20
CA ARG A 100 21.77 4.58 18.22
C ARG A 100 21.50 3.81 19.50
N SER A 101 21.36 2.51 19.40
CA SER A 101 21.20 1.57 20.51
C SER A 101 22.06 0.32 20.29
N ALA A 102 22.03 -0.61 21.24
CA ALA A 102 22.64 -1.93 21.07
C ALA A 102 22.04 -2.70 19.87
N TYR A 103 20.83 -2.35 19.45
CA TYR A 103 20.14 -2.93 18.29
C TYR A 103 20.27 -2.08 17.00
N GLY A 104 21.30 -1.22 16.92
CA GLY A 104 21.54 -0.38 15.77
C GLY A 104 20.73 0.92 15.80
N ILE A 105 20.06 1.25 14.69
CA ILE A 105 19.27 2.48 14.56
C ILE A 105 17.85 2.20 15.04
N GLU A 106 17.39 3.02 15.98
CA GLU A 106 16.02 3.03 16.48
C GLU A 106 15.39 4.42 16.35
N ARG A 107 14.08 4.46 16.15
CA ARG A 107 13.33 5.71 16.28
C ARG A 107 13.04 6.01 17.75
N VAL A 108 12.99 7.29 18.09
CA VAL A 108 12.49 7.74 19.39
C VAL A 108 10.98 7.66 19.36
N GLU A 109 10.44 6.81 20.23
CA GLU A 109 9.00 6.53 20.26
C GLU A 109 8.21 7.72 20.81
N SER A 110 7.14 8.10 20.12
CA SER A 110 6.21 9.14 20.51
C SER A 110 4.79 8.78 20.06
N LYS A 111 3.92 8.47 20.99
CA LYS A 111 2.51 8.17 20.70
C LYS A 111 1.77 9.38 20.11
N ALA A 112 2.09 10.59 20.55
CA ALA A 112 1.53 11.81 19.98
C ALA A 112 1.87 11.96 18.51
N LEU A 113 3.12 11.66 18.12
CA LEU A 113 3.54 11.70 16.72
C LEU A 113 2.96 10.52 15.92
N SER A 114 3.10 9.30 16.43
CA SER A 114 2.57 8.08 15.77
C SER A 114 1.08 8.19 15.46
N ASN A 115 0.30 8.80 16.36
CA ASN A 115 -1.13 8.97 16.22
C ASN A 115 -1.53 10.38 15.68
N SER A 116 -0.60 11.11 15.06
CA SER A 116 -0.89 12.43 14.51
C SER A 116 -1.55 12.34 13.12
N LEU A 117 -2.37 13.34 12.81
CA LEU A 117 -2.97 13.52 11.49
C LEU A 117 -1.89 13.64 10.40
N LYS A 118 -0.77 14.28 10.73
CA LYS A 118 0.38 14.40 9.83
C LYS A 118 0.88 13.02 9.38
N VAL A 119 1.06 12.07 10.30
CA VAL A 119 1.51 10.71 9.96
C VAL A 119 0.43 9.99 9.15
N ALA A 120 -0.86 10.15 9.44
CA ALA A 120 -1.92 9.54 8.64
C ALA A 120 -1.93 10.03 7.19
N LEU A 121 -1.86 11.35 6.98
CA LEU A 121 -1.83 11.95 5.65
C LEU A 121 -0.59 11.53 4.84
N TRP A 122 0.58 11.61 5.43
CA TRP A 122 1.82 11.24 4.73
C TRP A 122 1.92 9.75 4.47
N SER A 123 1.36 8.90 5.34
CA SER A 123 1.26 7.46 5.09
C SER A 123 0.40 7.16 3.88
N SER A 124 -0.77 7.77 3.79
CA SER A 124 -1.67 7.56 2.66
C SER A 124 -1.10 8.12 1.34
N LEU A 125 -0.43 9.27 1.38
CA LEU A 125 0.27 9.82 0.22
C LEU A 125 1.40 8.90 -0.26
N LEU A 126 2.19 8.35 0.67
CA LEU A 126 3.28 7.43 0.36
C LEU A 126 2.77 6.14 -0.32
N ILE A 127 1.67 5.59 0.19
CA ILE A 127 1.09 4.37 -0.36
C ILE A 127 0.47 4.67 -1.73
N SER A 128 -0.30 5.75 -1.87
CA SER A 128 -0.86 6.17 -3.16
C SER A 128 0.24 6.48 -4.19
N TRP A 129 1.37 7.03 -3.75
CA TRP A 129 2.53 7.20 -4.61
C TRP A 129 3.08 5.87 -5.10
N SER A 130 3.22 4.86 -4.21
CA SER A 130 3.71 3.55 -4.66
C SER A 130 2.77 2.91 -5.68
N ASP A 131 1.47 3.16 -5.58
CA ASP A 131 0.46 2.69 -6.53
C ASP A 131 0.63 3.27 -7.94
N PHE A 132 1.10 4.52 -8.08
CA PHE A 132 1.47 5.08 -9.39
C PHE A 132 2.54 4.28 -10.13
N ALA A 133 3.41 3.58 -9.43
CA ALA A 133 4.42 2.71 -10.05
C ALA A 133 3.91 1.29 -10.26
N ILE A 134 3.08 0.79 -9.34
CA ILE A 134 2.63 -0.61 -9.29
C ILE A 134 1.46 -0.86 -10.23
N ASP A 135 0.48 0.03 -10.22
CA ASP A 135 -0.80 -0.19 -10.89
C ASP A 135 -0.70 -0.29 -12.42
N PRO A 136 0.13 0.52 -13.13
CA PRO A 136 0.35 0.33 -14.57
C PRO A 136 0.88 -1.06 -14.92
N VAL A 137 1.74 -1.63 -14.08
CA VAL A 137 2.30 -2.98 -14.27
C VAL A 137 1.26 -4.06 -13.94
N THR A 138 0.46 -3.81 -12.92
CA THR A 138 -0.65 -4.69 -12.53
C THR A 138 -1.72 -4.73 -13.62
N HIS A 139 -1.99 -3.60 -14.25
CA HIS A 139 -2.95 -3.50 -15.37
C HIS A 139 -2.49 -4.28 -16.62
N LEU A 140 -1.18 -4.52 -16.76
CA LEU A 140 -0.59 -5.40 -17.76
C LEU A 140 -0.49 -6.88 -17.31
N GLY A 141 -1.16 -7.25 -16.24
CA GLY A 141 -1.05 -8.56 -15.61
C GLY A 141 -1.30 -9.76 -16.54
N GLN A 142 -2.10 -9.59 -17.59
CA GLN A 142 -2.35 -10.62 -18.60
C GLN A 142 -1.09 -11.08 -19.37
N TYR A 143 -0.03 -10.27 -19.37
CA TYR A 143 1.22 -10.57 -20.07
C TYR A 143 2.30 -11.20 -19.16
N TRP A 144 1.98 -11.41 -17.88
CA TRP A 144 2.87 -12.03 -16.91
C TRP A 144 2.07 -12.92 -15.94
N PHE A 145 2.69 -13.54 -14.95
CA PHE A 145 2.06 -14.54 -14.10
C PHE A 145 0.88 -14.03 -13.24
N LEU A 146 0.71 -12.72 -13.14
CA LEU A 146 -0.36 -12.10 -12.35
C LEU A 146 -1.75 -12.45 -12.91
N GLY A 147 -1.90 -12.51 -14.23
CA GLY A 147 -3.18 -12.59 -14.91
C GLY A 147 -3.91 -11.24 -14.92
N LYS A 148 -5.01 -11.17 -15.68
CA LYS A 148 -5.86 -9.97 -15.69
C LYS A 148 -6.69 -9.94 -14.41
N ILE A 149 -6.38 -9.01 -13.49
CA ILE A 149 -7.02 -8.94 -12.17
C ILE A 149 -8.38 -8.26 -12.25
N TYR A 150 -8.43 -7.06 -12.83
CA TYR A 150 -9.62 -6.21 -12.90
C TYR A 150 -9.64 -5.38 -14.18
N MET A 151 -10.78 -4.75 -14.46
CA MET A 151 -10.95 -3.73 -15.50
C MET A 151 -11.85 -2.61 -15.01
N TYR A 152 -11.55 -1.40 -15.42
CA TYR A 152 -12.45 -0.27 -15.21
C TYR A 152 -13.64 -0.35 -16.15
N VAL A 153 -14.83 -0.08 -15.61
CA VAL A 153 -16.09 -0.12 -16.34
C VAL A 153 -16.83 1.20 -16.21
N LYS A 154 -17.73 1.48 -17.15
CA LYS A 154 -18.62 2.63 -17.05
C LYS A 154 -19.75 2.29 -16.07
N GLY A 155 -20.13 3.27 -15.25
CA GLY A 155 -21.23 3.14 -14.32
C GLY A 155 -21.92 4.48 -14.06
N ASP A 156 -23.05 4.43 -13.39
CA ASP A 156 -23.78 5.61 -12.96
C ASP A 156 -23.39 5.97 -11.52
N TYR A 157 -22.81 7.14 -11.34
CA TYR A 157 -22.37 7.65 -10.05
C TYR A 157 -23.50 8.32 -9.25
N GLY A 158 -24.72 8.40 -9.81
CA GLY A 158 -25.85 9.04 -9.16
C GLY A 158 -25.52 10.46 -8.70
N TRP A 159 -25.71 10.74 -7.40
CA TRP A 159 -25.42 12.04 -6.81
C TRP A 159 -23.91 12.41 -6.77
N LEU A 160 -23.01 11.43 -6.94
CA LEU A 160 -21.56 11.66 -7.03
C LEU A 160 -21.09 12.08 -8.44
N THR A 161 -21.95 12.03 -9.45
CA THR A 161 -21.63 12.37 -10.85
C THR A 161 -20.92 13.71 -10.99
N PRO A 162 -21.27 14.81 -10.30
CA PRO A 162 -20.57 16.09 -10.45
C PRO A 162 -19.09 16.03 -10.11
N ILE A 163 -18.70 15.12 -9.21
CA ILE A 163 -17.29 14.93 -8.79
C ILE A 163 -16.63 13.86 -9.66
N TYR A 164 -17.27 12.69 -9.77
CA TYR A 164 -16.66 11.51 -10.39
C TYR A 164 -16.57 11.59 -11.91
N SER A 165 -17.42 12.36 -12.59
CA SER A 165 -17.28 12.59 -14.03
C SER A 165 -15.90 13.16 -14.44
N HIS A 166 -15.27 13.90 -13.53
CA HIS A 166 -13.92 14.43 -13.72
C HIS A 166 -12.80 13.46 -13.31
N LEU A 167 -13.12 12.42 -12.53
CA LEU A 167 -12.17 11.45 -11.99
C LEU A 167 -12.14 10.12 -12.78
N THR A 168 -13.12 9.90 -13.67
CA THR A 168 -13.25 8.66 -14.45
C THR A 168 -12.46 8.58 -15.74
N PRO A 169 -12.05 9.69 -16.41
CA PRO A 169 -11.26 9.56 -17.61
C PRO A 169 -9.98 8.77 -17.35
N ALA A 170 -9.65 7.86 -18.27
CA ALA A 170 -8.36 7.18 -18.28
C ALA A 170 -7.25 8.23 -18.36
N TRP A 171 -6.33 8.21 -17.44
CA TRP A 171 -5.29 9.23 -17.32
C TRP A 171 -3.88 8.62 -17.31
N HIS A 172 -3.59 7.78 -16.36
CA HIS A 172 -2.25 7.25 -16.14
C HIS A 172 -2.17 5.80 -16.60
N PHE A 173 -1.77 5.56 -17.85
CA PHE A 173 -1.71 4.20 -18.43
C PHE A 173 -3.03 3.45 -18.33
N ASP A 174 -4.10 4.08 -18.82
CA ASP A 174 -5.48 3.58 -18.79
C ASP A 174 -6.13 3.51 -17.40
N ILE A 175 -5.46 4.03 -16.37
CA ILE A 175 -5.96 4.05 -14.99
C ILE A 175 -6.61 5.41 -14.72
N PRO A 176 -7.85 5.45 -14.22
CA PRO A 176 -8.53 6.70 -13.87
C PRO A 176 -7.87 7.43 -12.70
N ILE A 177 -7.93 8.76 -12.68
CA ILE A 177 -7.51 9.56 -11.51
C ILE A 177 -8.23 9.12 -10.24
N GLY A 178 -9.51 8.76 -10.35
CA GLY A 178 -10.33 8.30 -9.23
C GLY A 178 -9.79 7.08 -8.52
N ASN A 179 -9.02 6.21 -9.20
CA ASN A 179 -8.31 5.11 -8.53
C ASN A 179 -7.33 5.64 -7.47
N TYR A 180 -6.49 6.58 -7.84
CA TYR A 180 -5.47 7.15 -6.92
C TYR A 180 -6.09 7.97 -5.78
N VAL A 181 -7.19 8.68 -6.08
CA VAL A 181 -8.00 9.36 -5.05
C VAL A 181 -8.60 8.33 -4.09
N GLY A 182 -9.10 7.22 -4.61
CA GLY A 182 -9.61 6.11 -3.82
C GLY A 182 -8.55 5.49 -2.90
N TRP A 183 -7.34 5.27 -3.41
CA TRP A 183 -6.21 4.82 -2.59
C TRP A 183 -5.90 5.80 -1.45
N LEU A 184 -5.87 7.11 -1.75
CA LEU A 184 -5.62 8.14 -0.74
C LEU A 184 -6.69 8.12 0.36
N ILE A 185 -7.97 8.09 -0.01
CA ILE A 185 -9.11 8.08 0.92
C ILE A 185 -9.09 6.80 1.77
N THR A 186 -8.97 5.63 1.13
CA THR A 186 -9.03 4.34 1.82
C THR A 186 -7.85 4.18 2.78
N CYS A 187 -6.63 4.45 2.32
CA CYS A 187 -5.43 4.33 3.15
C CYS A 187 -5.46 5.33 4.32
N PHE A 188 -5.89 6.58 4.06
CA PHE A 188 -6.06 7.55 5.13
C PHE A 188 -7.07 7.07 6.18
N THR A 189 -8.21 6.56 5.75
CA THR A 189 -9.26 6.06 6.64
C THR A 189 -8.74 4.89 7.50
N ILE A 190 -8.04 3.93 6.90
CA ILE A 190 -7.47 2.79 7.63
C ILE A 190 -6.48 3.26 8.69
N VAL A 191 -5.53 4.12 8.31
CA VAL A 191 -4.51 4.61 9.24
C VAL A 191 -5.15 5.43 10.35
N PHE A 192 -6.06 6.34 10.00
CA PHE A 192 -6.74 7.20 10.97
C PHE A 192 -7.58 6.41 11.98
N VAL A 193 -8.37 5.44 11.53
CA VAL A 193 -9.19 4.59 12.42
C VAL A 193 -8.28 3.80 13.37
N ASN A 194 -7.20 3.19 12.87
CA ASN A 194 -6.24 2.49 13.73
C ASN A 194 -5.57 3.43 14.76
N GLN A 195 -5.27 4.68 14.38
CA GLN A 195 -4.76 5.68 15.31
C GLN A 195 -5.78 6.03 16.41
N GLN A 196 -7.09 6.15 16.07
CA GLN A 196 -8.12 6.39 17.08
C GLN A 196 -8.23 5.21 18.05
N ILE A 197 -8.23 3.98 17.55
CA ILE A 197 -8.24 2.78 18.39
C ILE A 197 -7.00 2.75 19.28
N ASP A 198 -5.81 3.06 18.74
CA ASP A 198 -4.58 3.11 19.55
C ASP A 198 -4.66 4.16 20.68
N ARG A 199 -5.25 5.34 20.41
CA ARG A 199 -5.47 6.35 21.45
C ARG A 199 -6.35 5.82 22.58
N VAL A 200 -7.44 5.12 22.25
CA VAL A 200 -8.32 4.49 23.23
C VAL A 200 -7.60 3.42 24.04
N LEU A 201 -6.80 2.59 23.39
CA LEU A 201 -5.99 1.56 24.09
C LEU A 201 -5.01 2.20 25.05
N VAL A 202 -4.29 3.22 24.62
CA VAL A 202 -3.31 3.95 25.45
C VAL A 202 -3.97 4.65 26.62
N SER A 203 -5.12 5.28 26.44
CA SER A 203 -5.88 5.93 27.52
C SER A 203 -6.37 4.93 28.58
N ASN A 204 -6.57 3.67 28.19
CA ASN A 204 -6.91 2.58 29.10
C ASN A 204 -5.67 1.83 29.65
N GLY A 205 -4.48 2.39 29.55
CA GLY A 205 -3.24 1.82 30.07
C GLY A 205 -2.67 0.65 29.27
N ILE A 206 -3.23 0.35 28.08
CA ILE A 206 -2.77 -0.73 27.22
C ILE A 206 -1.65 -0.20 26.32
N GLY A 207 -0.40 -0.33 26.76
CA GLY A 207 0.80 0.04 25.99
C GLY A 207 1.13 -0.94 24.86
N ASP A 208 2.12 -0.58 24.04
CA ASP A 208 2.72 -1.53 23.10
C ASP A 208 3.46 -2.64 23.86
N LYS A 209 3.41 -3.86 23.34
CA LYS A 209 4.12 -5.02 23.87
C LYS A 209 4.92 -5.68 22.75
N PRO A 210 6.03 -5.05 22.29
CA PRO A 210 6.89 -5.63 21.27
C PRO A 210 7.39 -7.00 21.73
N VAL A 211 7.34 -7.99 20.86
CA VAL A 211 7.74 -9.37 21.19
C VAL A 211 9.06 -9.73 20.54
N LEU A 212 9.36 -9.15 19.39
CA LEU A 212 10.57 -9.43 18.63
C LEU A 212 11.53 -8.25 18.73
N ASN A 213 12.80 -8.56 19.05
CA ASN A 213 13.87 -7.57 19.08
C ASN A 213 14.92 -7.96 18.04
N PHE A 214 15.09 -7.13 17.02
CA PHE A 214 16.14 -7.28 16.02
C PHE A 214 16.68 -5.91 15.60
N SER A 215 17.90 -5.94 15.05
CA SER A 215 18.59 -4.70 14.66
C SER A 215 17.85 -3.95 13.57
N ASN A 216 17.81 -2.61 13.72
CA ASN A 216 17.27 -1.69 12.74
C ASN A 216 15.79 -1.94 12.37
N ARG A 217 14.98 -2.47 13.28
CA ARG A 217 13.58 -2.85 13.01
C ARG A 217 12.76 -1.69 12.42
N CYS A 218 13.03 -0.45 12.80
CA CYS A 218 12.32 0.72 12.27
C CYS A 218 12.60 1.01 10.78
N LEU A 219 13.62 0.36 10.20
CA LEU A 219 13.96 0.48 8.78
C LEU A 219 13.37 -0.64 7.92
N MET A 220 12.72 -1.65 8.52
CA MET A 220 12.16 -2.78 7.77
C MET A 220 11.09 -2.36 6.76
N SER A 221 10.24 -1.40 7.14
CA SER A 221 9.23 -0.87 6.22
C SER A 221 9.86 -0.16 5.03
N LEU A 222 10.99 0.54 5.21
CA LEU A 222 11.77 1.10 4.10
C LEU A 222 12.30 -0.01 3.20
N GLY A 223 12.90 -1.05 3.79
CA GLY A 223 13.39 -2.23 3.05
C GLY A 223 12.27 -2.90 2.25
N TYR A 224 11.07 -3.00 2.82
CA TYR A 224 9.91 -3.52 2.10
C TYR A 224 9.57 -2.68 0.86
N PHE A 225 9.43 -1.37 0.99
CA PHE A 225 9.09 -0.51 -0.16
C PHE A 225 10.17 -0.56 -1.25
N ILE A 226 11.44 -0.55 -0.88
CA ILE A 226 12.55 -0.73 -1.84
C ILE A 226 12.44 -2.08 -2.54
N GLY A 227 12.23 -3.17 -1.79
CA GLY A 227 12.08 -4.51 -2.34
C GLY A 227 10.88 -4.61 -3.29
N ASN A 228 9.75 -4.01 -2.93
CA ASN A 228 8.57 -3.96 -3.78
C ASN A 228 8.83 -3.20 -5.09
N PHE A 229 9.49 -2.05 -5.03
CA PHE A 229 9.87 -1.30 -6.24
C PHE A 229 10.86 -2.06 -7.12
N ILE A 230 11.84 -2.78 -6.52
CA ILE A 230 12.74 -3.65 -7.28
C ILE A 230 11.94 -4.75 -7.99
N PHE A 231 11.00 -5.37 -7.30
CA PHE A 231 10.12 -6.38 -7.90
C PHE A 231 9.34 -5.82 -9.10
N VAL A 232 8.70 -4.66 -8.93
CA VAL A 232 7.96 -3.97 -10.00
C VAL A 232 8.88 -3.63 -11.17
N LEU A 233 10.10 -3.16 -10.91
CA LEU A 233 11.10 -2.89 -11.92
C LEU A 233 11.50 -4.15 -12.70
N CYS A 234 11.74 -5.27 -12.02
CA CYS A 234 12.04 -6.54 -12.65
C CYS A 234 10.91 -7.02 -13.58
N VAL A 235 9.65 -6.88 -13.13
CA VAL A 235 8.48 -7.20 -13.97
C VAL A 235 8.41 -6.28 -15.18
N ASN A 236 8.63 -4.97 -15.01
CA ASN A 236 8.65 -4.02 -16.12
C ASN A 236 9.74 -4.35 -17.15
N LEU A 237 10.95 -4.67 -16.70
CA LEU A 237 12.04 -5.09 -17.59
C LEU A 237 11.67 -6.37 -18.34
N TYR A 238 11.08 -7.34 -17.65
CA TYR A 238 10.60 -8.56 -18.30
C TYR A 238 9.55 -8.24 -19.39
N LEU A 239 8.58 -7.37 -19.08
CA LEU A 239 7.56 -6.94 -20.04
C LEU A 239 8.15 -6.15 -21.23
N PHE A 240 9.14 -5.30 -20.96
CA PHE A 240 9.78 -4.50 -22.01
C PHE A 240 10.43 -5.35 -23.10
N PHE A 241 10.96 -6.53 -22.75
CA PHE A 241 11.58 -7.46 -23.69
C PHE A 241 10.62 -8.49 -24.29
N LYS A 242 9.31 -8.41 -24.00
CA LYS A 242 8.30 -9.29 -24.59
C LYS A 242 7.79 -8.78 -25.93
N PRO A 243 8.06 -9.48 -27.05
CA PRO A 243 7.63 -9.04 -28.38
C PRO A 243 6.09 -9.12 -28.59
N GLU A 244 5.38 -9.90 -27.78
CA GLU A 244 3.93 -10.12 -27.91
C GLU A 244 3.08 -8.98 -27.35
N ILE A 245 3.70 -7.99 -26.67
CA ILE A 245 2.95 -6.86 -26.11
C ILE A 245 2.73 -5.82 -27.20
N PRO A 246 1.47 -5.42 -27.43
CA PRO A 246 1.13 -4.42 -28.43
C PRO A 246 1.84 -3.09 -28.16
N VAL A 247 2.28 -2.43 -29.25
CA VAL A 247 3.01 -1.14 -29.19
C VAL A 247 2.19 -0.04 -28.49
N GLU A 248 0.86 -0.06 -28.63
CA GLU A 248 -0.04 0.88 -27.97
C GLU A 248 -0.04 0.79 -26.46
N LYS A 249 0.52 -0.26 -25.87
CA LYS A 249 0.67 -0.40 -24.41
C LYS A 249 1.81 0.43 -23.83
N HIS A 250 2.54 1.14 -24.67
CA HIS A 250 3.57 2.10 -24.23
C HIS A 250 4.53 1.57 -23.18
N ILE A 251 4.97 0.31 -23.31
CA ILE A 251 5.79 -0.40 -22.30
C ILE A 251 7.04 0.39 -21.90
N GLY A 252 7.69 1.07 -22.86
CA GLY A 252 8.85 1.91 -22.56
C GLY A 252 8.50 3.09 -21.65
N LEU A 253 7.30 3.67 -21.79
CA LEU A 253 6.83 4.75 -20.91
C LEU A 253 6.45 4.23 -19.52
N VAL A 254 5.85 3.02 -19.44
CA VAL A 254 5.57 2.37 -18.14
C VAL A 254 6.87 2.09 -17.40
N LEU A 255 7.90 1.60 -18.08
CA LEU A 255 9.23 1.41 -17.51
C LEU A 255 9.85 2.72 -17.02
N ALA A 256 9.81 3.78 -17.86
CA ALA A 256 10.33 5.09 -17.48
C ALA A 256 9.59 5.69 -16.28
N ASN A 257 8.27 5.53 -16.21
CA ASN A 257 7.44 5.90 -15.06
C ASN A 257 7.92 5.20 -13.79
N THR A 258 8.05 3.87 -13.83
CA THR A 258 8.50 3.09 -12.67
C THR A 258 9.89 3.53 -12.20
N VAL A 259 10.84 3.68 -13.11
CA VAL A 259 12.20 4.16 -12.80
C VAL A 259 12.15 5.56 -12.16
N GLY A 260 11.35 6.48 -12.73
CA GLY A 260 11.19 7.83 -12.19
C GLY A 260 10.68 7.83 -10.75
N PHE A 261 9.64 7.04 -10.45
CA PHE A 261 9.08 6.93 -9.09
C PHE A 261 10.08 6.31 -8.11
N ILE A 262 10.83 5.28 -8.54
CA ILE A 262 11.89 4.66 -7.72
C ILE A 262 12.99 5.67 -7.40
N VAL A 263 13.49 6.37 -8.39
CA VAL A 263 14.56 7.36 -8.20
C VAL A 263 14.13 8.44 -7.22
N VAL A 264 12.95 9.03 -7.40
CA VAL A 264 12.44 10.06 -6.49
C VAL A 264 12.24 9.50 -5.08
N PHE A 265 11.69 8.29 -4.94
CA PHE A 265 11.51 7.65 -3.64
C PHE A 265 12.85 7.39 -2.94
N VAL A 266 13.83 6.83 -3.64
CA VAL A 266 15.15 6.54 -3.07
C VAL A 266 15.88 7.83 -2.69
N VAL A 267 15.92 8.83 -3.58
CA VAL A 267 16.55 10.12 -3.31
C VAL A 267 15.92 10.81 -2.09
N PHE A 268 14.58 10.85 -2.04
CA PHE A 268 13.87 11.42 -0.89
C PHE A 268 14.26 10.74 0.42
N ASN A 269 14.22 9.40 0.47
CA ASN A 269 14.56 8.67 1.68
C ASN A 269 16.03 8.84 2.07
N VAL A 270 16.95 8.76 1.10
CA VAL A 270 18.39 8.96 1.34
C VAL A 270 18.65 10.33 1.94
N VAL A 271 18.09 11.40 1.37
CA VAL A 271 18.26 12.76 1.88
C VAL A 271 17.71 12.89 3.31
N VAL A 272 16.52 12.38 3.57
CA VAL A 272 15.89 12.45 4.90
C VAL A 272 16.70 11.66 5.93
N PHE A 273 17.09 10.42 5.61
CA PHE A 273 17.84 9.57 6.54
C PHE A 273 19.26 10.06 6.75
N GLN A 274 19.97 10.54 5.73
CA GLN A 274 21.31 11.14 5.90
C GLN A 274 21.27 12.33 6.85
N LYS A 275 20.28 13.22 6.73
CA LYS A 275 20.09 14.34 7.67
C LYS A 275 19.93 13.85 9.11
N LYS A 276 19.11 12.82 9.31
CA LYS A 276 18.83 12.28 10.64
C LYS A 276 20.02 11.53 11.23
N LEU A 277 20.76 10.77 10.41
CA LEU A 277 21.92 10.02 10.86
C LEU A 277 23.10 10.93 11.24
N ARG A 278 23.18 12.14 10.67
CA ARG A 278 24.17 13.13 11.07
C ARG A 278 23.88 13.81 12.42
N SER A 279 22.63 13.66 12.90
CA SER A 279 22.18 14.25 14.18
C SER A 279 22.28 13.30 15.37
N ILE A 280 22.76 12.07 15.16
CA ILE A 280 22.98 11.03 16.18
C ILE A 280 24.42 10.55 16.20
#